data_55ec27075138062e1afcc00b9d3de92c
#
_entry.id   55ec27075138062e1afcc00b9d3de92c
#
_cell.length_a   1.000
_cell.length_b   1.000
_cell.length_c   1.000
_cell.angle_alpha   90.00
_cell.angle_beta   90.00
_cell.angle_gamma   90.00
#
_symmetry.space_group_name_H-M   'P 1'
#
loop_
_entity.id
_entity.type
_entity.pdbx_description
1 polymer ?
#
loop_
_entity_poly.entity_id
_entity_poly.type
_entity_poly.pdbx_seq_one_letter_code
_entity_poly.pdbx_strand_id
1 'polypeptide(L)'
;DITETYENVSLNINEANYIGKKMAKSDLVAVSWDGGEAEVPITEIMGRSVTFEGGSNGSVSSLSAADFIGVDNGAGARTGIQSFIDNDVVSIMAVPGVTDPNVQLTLVAHCENLASRFAVLDMPREAKKVSDIIAHRDIFDSTYAALYHPWLMVFDPLDKKNIMIPPSGAIMGIYARTDNTRGVHKAPANEVVRACVGLDCQFNKGEQDILNKSE
;
A
#
# COMPACT_ATOMS: atom_id res chain seq x y z
N ASP A 1 -5.97 -19.83 -6.54
CA ASP A 1 -4.80 -20.72 -6.42
C ASP A 1 -3.77 -20.33 -7.47
N ILE A 2 -2.52 -20.18 -7.06
CA ILE A 2 -1.40 -19.89 -7.95
C ILE A 2 -0.67 -21.21 -8.18
N THR A 3 -0.42 -21.57 -9.44
CA THR A 3 0.28 -22.81 -9.82
C THR A 3 1.44 -22.45 -10.74
N GLU A 4 2.62 -22.92 -10.41
CA GLU A 4 3.79 -22.86 -11.29
C GLU A 4 4.13 -24.27 -11.77
N THR A 5 4.45 -24.39 -13.05
CA THR A 5 4.83 -25.68 -13.65
C THR A 5 6.20 -25.55 -14.32
N TYR A 6 7.09 -26.44 -13.98
CA TYR A 6 8.44 -26.50 -14.53
C TYR A 6 8.66 -27.82 -15.26
N GLU A 7 8.70 -27.74 -16.59
CA GLU A 7 8.91 -28.90 -17.45
C GLU A 7 10.37 -29.07 -17.87
N ASN A 8 10.75 -30.29 -18.21
CA ASN A 8 12.09 -30.65 -18.67
C ASN A 8 13.20 -30.17 -17.73
N VAL A 9 13.02 -30.38 -16.44
CA VAL A 9 14.04 -30.09 -15.44
C VAL A 9 15.08 -31.21 -15.36
N SER A 10 16.34 -30.82 -15.18
CA SER A 10 17.45 -31.75 -14.94
C SER A 10 17.90 -31.65 -13.49
N LEU A 11 18.38 -32.77 -12.95
CA LEU A 11 19.01 -32.84 -11.63
C LEU A 11 20.53 -32.63 -11.69
N ASN A 12 21.11 -32.60 -12.89
CA ASN A 12 22.52 -32.35 -13.10
C ASN A 12 22.82 -30.83 -13.02
N ILE A 13 23.62 -30.42 -12.03
CA ILE A 13 23.98 -29.01 -11.74
C ILE A 13 24.66 -28.31 -12.92
N ASN A 14 25.32 -29.08 -13.81
CA ASN A 14 26.05 -28.56 -14.95
C ASN A 14 25.14 -28.24 -16.14
N GLU A 15 23.91 -28.71 -16.16
CA GLU A 15 22.97 -28.48 -17.25
C GLU A 15 22.25 -27.11 -17.13
N ALA A 16 21.88 -26.57 -18.28
CA ALA A 16 21.17 -25.28 -18.35
C ALA A 16 19.77 -25.33 -17.73
N ASN A 17 19.14 -26.50 -17.81
CA ASN A 17 17.81 -26.79 -17.27
C ASN A 17 17.84 -27.41 -15.86
N TYR A 18 18.96 -27.29 -15.13
CA TYR A 18 19.07 -27.70 -13.75
C TYR A 18 17.93 -27.11 -12.89
N ILE A 19 17.33 -27.99 -12.04
CA ILE A 19 16.15 -27.61 -11.23
C ILE A 19 16.37 -26.33 -10.41
N GLY A 20 17.53 -26.18 -9.76
CA GLY A 20 17.87 -24.99 -9.00
C GLY A 20 17.91 -23.71 -9.84
N LYS A 21 18.42 -23.80 -11.09
CA LYS A 21 18.43 -22.66 -12.02
C LYS A 21 17.04 -22.34 -12.58
N LYS A 22 16.25 -23.35 -12.86
CA LYS A 22 14.86 -23.18 -13.35
C LYS A 22 13.98 -22.56 -12.28
N MET A 23 14.06 -23.07 -11.06
CA MET A 23 13.23 -22.60 -9.93
C MET A 23 13.76 -21.34 -9.23
N ALA A 24 14.96 -20.85 -9.60
CA ALA A 24 15.46 -19.54 -9.14
C ALA A 24 14.55 -18.36 -9.55
N LYS A 25 13.61 -18.59 -10.49
CA LYS A 25 12.60 -17.62 -10.93
C LYS A 25 11.22 -17.86 -10.31
N SER A 26 11.09 -18.86 -9.43
CA SER A 26 9.84 -19.13 -8.74
C SER A 26 9.54 -18.05 -7.70
N ASP A 27 8.31 -17.58 -7.68
CA ASP A 27 7.79 -16.70 -6.62
C ASP A 27 7.24 -17.50 -5.42
N LEU A 28 7.09 -18.82 -5.56
CA LEU A 28 6.45 -19.68 -4.55
C LEU A 28 7.44 -20.46 -3.70
N VAL A 29 8.54 -20.95 -4.29
CA VAL A 29 9.48 -21.85 -3.61
C VAL A 29 10.93 -21.56 -4.00
N ALA A 30 11.83 -21.74 -3.04
CA ALA A 30 13.27 -21.79 -3.29
C ALA A 30 13.74 -23.23 -3.11
N VAL A 31 14.60 -23.70 -4.01
CA VAL A 31 15.19 -25.04 -3.95
C VAL A 31 16.69 -24.90 -3.74
N SER A 32 17.19 -25.54 -2.67
CA SER A 32 18.61 -25.71 -2.39
C SER A 32 18.92 -27.19 -2.22
N TRP A 33 20.14 -27.59 -2.57
CA TRP A 33 20.63 -28.94 -2.37
C TRP A 33 21.90 -28.90 -1.51
N ASP A 34 21.84 -29.55 -0.35
CA ASP A 34 22.91 -29.53 0.64
C ASP A 34 23.93 -30.65 0.45
N GLY A 35 23.73 -31.52 -0.54
CA GLY A 35 24.57 -32.69 -0.83
C GLY A 35 25.85 -32.41 -1.64
N GLY A 36 26.26 -31.16 -1.79
CA GLY A 36 27.44 -30.77 -2.56
C GLY A 36 27.25 -30.92 -4.08
N GLU A 37 28.31 -31.32 -4.81
CA GLU A 37 28.27 -31.49 -6.28
C GLU A 37 27.60 -32.81 -6.73
N ALA A 38 27.08 -33.60 -5.80
CA ALA A 38 26.42 -34.85 -6.12
C ALA A 38 25.06 -34.62 -6.79
N GLU A 39 24.70 -35.47 -7.74
CA GLU A 39 23.36 -35.46 -8.35
C GLU A 39 22.28 -35.76 -7.30
N VAL A 40 21.17 -35.02 -7.34
CA VAL A 40 20.01 -35.32 -6.48
C VAL A 40 19.46 -36.71 -6.84
N PRO A 41 19.31 -37.64 -5.89
CA PRO A 41 18.76 -38.97 -6.20
C PRO A 41 17.32 -38.84 -6.72
N ILE A 42 17.10 -39.22 -7.97
CA ILE A 42 15.77 -39.18 -8.63
C ILE A 42 14.71 -39.89 -7.80
N THR A 43 15.08 -41.02 -7.17
CA THR A 43 14.19 -41.86 -6.36
C THR A 43 13.64 -41.15 -5.13
N GLU A 44 14.26 -40.04 -4.67
CA GLU A 44 13.80 -39.30 -3.52
C GLU A 44 12.73 -38.25 -3.85
N ILE A 45 12.65 -37.79 -5.09
CA ILE A 45 11.75 -36.73 -5.52
C ILE A 45 10.65 -37.14 -6.49
N MET A 46 10.81 -38.28 -7.18
CA MET A 46 9.79 -38.76 -8.12
C MET A 46 8.50 -39.21 -7.42
N GLY A 47 7.38 -38.68 -7.89
CA GLY A 47 6.04 -39.10 -7.45
C GLY A 47 5.68 -38.68 -6.01
N ARG A 48 6.43 -37.77 -5.39
CA ARG A 48 6.11 -37.26 -4.06
C ARG A 48 5.31 -35.96 -4.15
N SER A 49 4.33 -35.86 -3.29
CA SER A 49 3.67 -34.60 -2.94
C SER A 49 4.16 -34.13 -1.57
N VAL A 50 4.66 -32.92 -1.47
CA VAL A 50 5.14 -32.34 -0.22
C VAL A 50 4.23 -31.19 0.15
N THR A 51 3.68 -31.23 1.34
CA THR A 51 2.92 -30.11 1.91
C THR A 51 3.86 -29.33 2.83
N PHE A 52 3.96 -28.02 2.58
CA PHE A 52 4.71 -27.13 3.48
C PHE A 52 3.89 -26.87 4.74
N GLU A 53 4.56 -26.95 5.89
CA GLU A 53 3.97 -26.69 7.22
C GLU A 53 4.71 -25.53 7.89
N GLY A 54 4.09 -24.96 8.93
CA GLY A 54 4.70 -23.89 9.72
C GLY A 54 4.69 -22.51 9.09
N GLY A 55 4.05 -22.35 7.92
CA GLY A 55 3.80 -21.02 7.35
C GLY A 55 2.80 -20.24 8.19
N SER A 56 3.01 -18.94 8.31
CA SER A 56 2.05 -18.04 8.95
C SER A 56 1.89 -16.77 8.14
N ASN A 57 0.69 -16.22 8.13
CA ASN A 57 0.46 -14.89 7.59
C ASN A 57 1.10 -13.87 8.53
N GLY A 58 1.73 -12.83 7.97
CA GLY A 58 2.14 -11.68 8.75
C GLY A 58 0.94 -11.02 9.44
N SER A 59 1.18 -10.29 10.52
CA SER A 59 0.14 -9.54 11.21
C SER A 59 0.29 -8.05 10.93
N VAL A 60 -0.78 -7.40 10.46
CA VAL A 60 -0.81 -5.95 10.28
C VAL A 60 -0.60 -5.24 11.62
N SER A 61 -1.04 -5.84 12.73
CA SER A 61 -0.85 -5.28 14.08
C SER A 61 0.61 -5.28 14.58
N SER A 62 1.51 -5.98 13.88
CA SER A 62 2.95 -5.95 14.20
C SER A 62 3.71 -4.85 13.46
N LEU A 63 3.07 -4.16 12.51
CA LEU A 63 3.68 -3.05 11.79
C LEU A 63 3.75 -1.81 12.67
N SER A 64 4.92 -1.16 12.66
CA SER A 64 5.21 0.09 13.36
C SER A 64 5.32 1.26 12.37
N ALA A 65 5.34 2.48 12.87
CA ALA A 65 5.58 3.66 12.04
C ALA A 65 6.89 3.54 11.24
N ALA A 66 7.94 2.92 11.81
CA ALA A 66 9.23 2.73 11.16
C ALA A 66 9.15 1.86 9.90
N ASP A 67 8.26 0.87 9.88
CA ASP A 67 8.07 0.00 8.70
C ASP A 67 7.49 0.76 7.51
N PHE A 68 6.58 1.71 7.76
CA PHE A 68 6.01 2.58 6.74
C PHE A 68 6.98 3.68 6.30
N ILE A 69 7.66 4.32 7.24
CA ILE A 69 8.67 5.36 6.97
C ILE A 69 9.81 4.78 6.14
N GLY A 70 10.29 3.62 6.54
CA GLY A 70 11.40 2.93 5.90
C GLY A 70 12.74 3.60 6.13
N VAL A 71 13.74 3.09 5.44
CA VAL A 71 15.13 3.59 5.50
C VAL A 71 15.67 3.87 4.10
N ASP A 72 16.53 4.90 3.98
CA ASP A 72 17.28 5.18 2.76
C ASP A 72 18.71 4.66 2.89
N ASN A 73 18.92 3.43 2.44
CA ASN A 73 20.24 2.80 2.34
C ASN A 73 20.85 2.92 0.93
N GLY A 74 20.39 3.87 0.15
CA GLY A 74 20.79 4.07 -1.23
C GLY A 74 19.92 3.32 -2.26
N ALA A 75 20.18 3.58 -3.53
CA ALA A 75 19.41 3.01 -4.64
C ALA A 75 19.37 1.48 -4.57
N GLY A 76 18.17 0.90 -4.67
CA GLY A 76 17.95 -0.55 -4.62
C GLY A 76 17.92 -1.17 -3.21
N ALA A 77 18.22 -0.40 -2.14
CA ALA A 77 18.19 -0.85 -0.74
C ALA A 77 17.26 -0.01 0.15
N ARG A 78 16.44 0.85 -0.46
CA ARG A 78 15.44 1.66 0.21
C ARG A 78 14.20 0.84 0.56
N THR A 79 13.56 1.17 1.69
CA THR A 79 12.32 0.52 2.15
C THR A 79 11.24 1.55 2.46
N GLY A 80 10.00 1.10 2.68
CA GLY A 80 8.86 1.95 3.01
C GLY A 80 8.67 3.11 2.02
N ILE A 81 8.31 4.30 2.52
CA ILE A 81 8.12 5.52 1.72
C ILE A 81 9.38 5.88 0.94
N GLN A 82 10.58 5.62 1.50
CA GLN A 82 11.85 5.97 0.84
C GLN A 82 12.07 5.17 -0.46
N SER A 83 11.48 3.99 -0.61
CA SER A 83 11.61 3.19 -1.84
C SER A 83 11.06 3.88 -3.09
N PHE A 84 10.22 4.90 -2.92
CA PHE A 84 9.65 5.66 -4.03
C PHE A 84 10.50 6.85 -4.49
N ILE A 85 11.67 7.12 -3.86
CA ILE A 85 12.52 8.27 -4.24
C ILE A 85 12.93 8.21 -5.71
N ASP A 86 13.32 7.04 -6.19
CA ASP A 86 13.80 6.85 -7.58
C ASP A 86 12.66 6.54 -8.58
N ASN A 87 11.40 6.64 -8.17
CA ASN A 87 10.27 6.31 -9.03
C ASN A 87 9.61 7.58 -9.58
N ASP A 88 10.01 8.01 -10.77
CA ASP A 88 9.50 9.23 -11.40
C ASP A 88 8.06 9.11 -11.95
N VAL A 89 7.48 7.91 -11.98
CA VAL A 89 6.12 7.69 -12.52
C VAL A 89 5.05 8.03 -11.49
N VAL A 90 5.39 7.93 -10.18
CA VAL A 90 4.43 8.17 -9.09
C VAL A 90 4.17 9.66 -8.93
N SER A 91 2.90 10.07 -9.06
CA SER A 91 2.46 11.47 -8.90
C SER A 91 1.53 11.69 -7.70
N ILE A 92 0.88 10.63 -7.18
CA ILE A 92 -0.02 10.70 -6.02
C ILE A 92 0.36 9.60 -5.06
N MET A 93 0.49 9.90 -3.78
CA MET A 93 0.88 8.95 -2.74
C MET A 93 -0.07 8.98 -1.55
N ALA A 94 -0.30 7.82 -0.94
CA ALA A 94 -0.99 7.67 0.33
C ALA A 94 -0.45 6.46 1.10
N VAL A 95 -0.69 6.43 2.41
CA VAL A 95 -0.56 5.23 3.25
C VAL A 95 -1.94 4.98 3.88
N PRO A 96 -2.85 4.27 3.17
CA PRO A 96 -4.24 4.19 3.55
C PRO A 96 -4.44 3.64 4.96
N GLY A 97 -5.21 4.37 5.79
CA GLY A 97 -5.54 4.00 7.16
C GLY A 97 -4.43 4.18 8.19
N VAL A 98 -3.22 4.58 7.78
CA VAL A 98 -2.13 4.90 8.70
C VAL A 98 -2.19 6.40 9.02
N THR A 99 -2.58 6.70 10.23
CA THR A 99 -2.82 8.07 10.70
C THR A 99 -1.81 8.54 11.75
N ASP A 100 -0.73 7.78 11.93
CA ASP A 100 0.40 8.18 12.77
C ASP A 100 1.04 9.47 12.22
N PRO A 101 1.15 10.54 13.01
CA PRO A 101 1.70 11.82 12.55
C PRO A 101 3.10 11.73 11.96
N ASN A 102 3.96 10.84 12.48
CA ASN A 102 5.34 10.72 11.97
C ASN A 102 5.35 10.12 10.56
N VAL A 103 4.49 9.12 10.30
CA VAL A 103 4.35 8.54 8.96
C VAL A 103 3.80 9.58 7.99
N GLN A 104 2.75 10.29 8.39
CA GLN A 104 2.11 11.31 7.54
C GLN A 104 3.06 12.49 7.28
N LEU A 105 3.77 12.99 8.28
CA LEU A 105 4.81 14.04 8.11
C LEU A 105 5.93 13.57 7.18
N THR A 106 6.39 12.31 7.31
CA THR A 106 7.39 11.76 6.40
C THR A 106 6.89 11.70 4.96
N LEU A 107 5.62 11.32 4.76
CA LEU A 107 5.01 11.30 3.43
C LEU A 107 4.90 12.70 2.83
N VAL A 108 4.49 13.69 3.63
CA VAL A 108 4.44 15.10 3.21
C VAL A 108 5.83 15.60 2.84
N ALA A 109 6.81 15.42 3.72
CA ALA A 109 8.20 15.82 3.46
C ALA A 109 8.78 15.16 2.20
N HIS A 110 8.45 13.88 1.96
CA HIS A 110 8.84 13.18 0.73
C HIS A 110 8.25 13.87 -0.52
N CYS A 111 6.97 14.26 -0.48
CA CYS A 111 6.32 14.96 -1.59
C CYS A 111 6.89 16.36 -1.81
N GLU A 112 7.17 17.10 -0.74
CA GLU A 112 7.79 18.43 -0.80
C GLU A 112 9.20 18.39 -1.39
N ASN A 113 10.03 17.45 -0.90
CA ASN A 113 11.41 17.31 -1.35
C ASN A 113 11.53 16.99 -2.84
N LEU A 114 10.61 16.16 -3.36
CA LEU A 114 10.61 15.76 -4.76
C LEU A 114 9.83 16.71 -5.65
N ALA A 115 8.88 17.49 -5.10
CA ALA A 115 8.06 18.50 -5.80
C ALA A 115 7.35 17.99 -7.07
N SER A 116 7.27 16.67 -7.26
CA SER A 116 6.66 16.01 -8.42
C SER A 116 5.45 15.16 -8.08
N ARG A 117 5.06 15.12 -6.79
CA ARG A 117 3.97 14.26 -6.30
C ARG A 117 3.22 14.92 -5.15
N PHE A 118 2.03 14.39 -4.90
CA PHE A 118 1.07 14.92 -3.93
C PHE A 118 0.65 13.85 -2.92
N ALA A 119 0.62 14.19 -1.64
CA ALA A 119 0.20 13.29 -0.57
C ALA A 119 -1.31 13.41 -0.30
N VAL A 120 -1.99 12.27 -0.24
CA VAL A 120 -3.38 12.17 0.20
C VAL A 120 -3.41 11.49 1.56
N LEU A 121 -3.78 12.24 2.59
CA LEU A 121 -3.74 11.82 3.99
C LEU A 121 -5.13 11.46 4.50
N ASP A 122 -5.19 10.47 5.39
CA ASP A 122 -6.41 10.09 6.08
C ASP A 122 -6.44 10.67 7.50
N MET A 123 -7.58 11.20 7.92
CA MET A 123 -7.83 11.58 9.31
C MET A 123 -7.97 10.32 10.18
N PRO A 124 -7.52 10.33 11.46
CA PRO A 124 -7.84 9.27 12.40
C PRO A 124 -9.35 9.02 12.47
N ARG A 125 -9.75 7.76 12.40
CA ARG A 125 -11.16 7.38 12.41
C ARG A 125 -11.90 7.82 13.68
N GLU A 126 -11.16 7.89 14.78
CA GLU A 126 -11.66 8.28 16.11
C GLU A 126 -11.92 9.77 16.23
N ALA A 127 -11.33 10.60 15.36
CA ALA A 127 -11.50 12.04 15.34
C ALA A 127 -12.90 12.43 14.80
N LYS A 128 -13.90 12.39 15.67
CA LYS A 128 -15.31 12.67 15.33
C LYS A 128 -15.77 14.05 15.81
N LYS A 129 -14.97 14.72 16.60
CA LYS A 129 -15.24 16.09 17.06
C LYS A 129 -14.42 17.07 16.21
N VAL A 130 -15.02 18.23 15.95
CA VAL A 130 -14.35 19.32 15.20
C VAL A 130 -12.99 19.67 15.82
N SER A 131 -12.90 19.72 17.17
CA SER A 131 -11.65 20.00 17.87
C SER A 131 -10.54 19.01 17.56
N ASP A 132 -10.87 17.71 17.48
CA ASP A 132 -9.89 16.65 17.27
C ASP A 132 -9.40 16.66 15.81
N ILE A 133 -10.31 16.99 14.89
CA ILE A 133 -10.01 17.15 13.46
C ILE A 133 -9.06 18.31 13.25
N ILE A 134 -9.36 19.48 13.84
CA ILE A 134 -8.51 20.68 13.76
C ILE A 134 -7.14 20.39 14.38
N ALA A 135 -7.10 19.77 15.57
CA ALA A 135 -5.84 19.45 16.23
C ALA A 135 -4.94 18.54 15.39
N HIS A 136 -5.51 17.57 14.67
CA HIS A 136 -4.73 16.71 13.77
C HIS A 136 -4.34 17.45 12.48
N ARG A 137 -5.23 18.26 11.92
CA ARG A 137 -4.94 19.09 10.74
C ARG A 137 -3.80 20.08 11.00
N ASP A 138 -3.76 20.68 12.16
CA ASP A 138 -2.76 21.70 12.52
C ASP A 138 -1.33 21.14 12.67
N ILE A 139 -1.16 19.81 12.60
CA ILE A 139 0.16 19.17 12.52
C ILE A 139 0.83 19.45 11.16
N PHE A 140 0.03 19.73 10.12
CA PHE A 140 0.53 19.85 8.74
C PHE A 140 0.40 21.27 8.22
N ASP A 141 1.48 21.75 7.61
CA ASP A 141 1.51 23.03 6.87
C ASP A 141 2.27 22.78 5.56
N SER A 142 1.54 22.41 4.51
CA SER A 142 2.12 22.03 3.23
C SER A 142 1.15 22.23 2.08
N THR A 143 1.68 22.69 0.95
CA THR A 143 0.95 22.74 -0.33
C THR A 143 1.02 21.44 -1.12
N TYR A 144 1.74 20.43 -0.63
CA TYR A 144 1.91 19.13 -1.28
C TYR A 144 1.09 18.00 -0.65
N ALA A 145 0.13 18.36 0.20
CA ALA A 145 -0.73 17.37 0.84
C ALA A 145 -2.17 17.86 0.96
N ALA A 146 -3.10 16.90 1.04
CA ALA A 146 -4.48 17.14 1.45
C ALA A 146 -4.95 16.06 2.40
N LEU A 147 -5.64 16.46 3.47
CA LEU A 147 -6.16 15.61 4.52
C LEU A 147 -7.67 15.38 4.33
N TYR A 148 -8.11 14.14 4.37
CA TYR A 148 -9.49 13.77 4.09
C TYR A 148 -10.19 13.13 5.28
N HIS A 149 -11.44 13.51 5.46
CA HIS A 149 -12.36 13.05 6.47
C HIS A 149 -13.80 13.18 5.95
N PRO A 150 -14.76 12.37 6.38
CA PRO A 150 -14.68 11.20 7.23
C PRO A 150 -14.31 9.90 6.48
N TRP A 151 -14.18 8.79 7.21
CA TRP A 151 -14.06 7.46 6.64
C TRP A 151 -15.32 7.06 5.89
N LEU A 152 -15.14 6.24 4.85
CA LEU A 152 -16.20 5.83 3.94
C LEU A 152 -16.77 4.47 4.36
N MET A 153 -18.09 4.35 4.29
CA MET A 153 -18.78 3.06 4.39
C MET A 153 -18.95 2.48 2.98
N VAL A 154 -18.44 1.27 2.77
CA VAL A 154 -18.57 0.55 1.51
C VAL A 154 -19.10 -0.86 1.77
N PHE A 155 -19.77 -1.44 0.78
CA PHE A 155 -20.22 -2.82 0.85
C PHE A 155 -19.08 -3.76 0.43
N ASP A 156 -18.73 -4.71 1.32
CA ASP A 156 -17.78 -5.77 1.02
C ASP A 156 -18.55 -6.98 0.43
N PRO A 157 -18.32 -7.32 -0.84
CA PRO A 157 -19.01 -8.44 -1.47
C PRO A 157 -18.55 -9.83 -1.00
N LEU A 158 -17.35 -9.92 -0.43
CA LEU A 158 -16.78 -11.18 0.09
C LEU A 158 -17.46 -11.54 1.42
N ASP A 159 -17.42 -10.63 2.36
CA ASP A 159 -18.02 -10.81 3.69
C ASP A 159 -19.52 -10.46 3.73
N LYS A 160 -20.06 -9.93 2.62
CA LYS A 160 -21.48 -9.49 2.48
C LYS A 160 -21.92 -8.54 3.58
N LYS A 161 -21.06 -7.64 3.99
CA LYS A 161 -21.32 -6.64 5.05
C LYS A 161 -20.77 -5.27 4.66
N ASN A 162 -21.26 -4.23 5.32
CA ASN A 162 -20.67 -2.91 5.20
C ASN A 162 -19.43 -2.82 6.07
N ILE A 163 -18.35 -2.30 5.51
CA ILE A 163 -17.08 -2.05 6.19
C ILE A 163 -16.71 -0.57 6.09
N MET A 164 -15.89 -0.10 7.02
CA MET A 164 -15.32 1.24 6.97
C MET A 164 -13.93 1.18 6.37
N ILE A 165 -13.68 2.04 5.39
CA ILE A 165 -12.38 2.17 4.74
C ILE A 165 -11.89 3.63 4.81
N PRO A 166 -10.57 3.86 4.83
CA PRO A 166 -10.00 5.20 4.76
C PRO A 166 -10.32 5.83 3.39
N PRO A 167 -10.55 7.16 3.34
CA PRO A 167 -10.96 7.84 2.10
C PRO A 167 -9.84 7.98 1.06
N SER A 168 -8.58 7.94 1.43
CA SER A 168 -7.43 8.23 0.55
C SER A 168 -7.45 7.45 -0.76
N GLY A 169 -7.71 6.13 -0.74
CA GLY A 169 -7.76 5.32 -1.95
C GLY A 169 -8.84 5.77 -2.94
N ALA A 170 -10.04 6.07 -2.44
CA ALA A 170 -11.14 6.58 -3.27
C ALA A 170 -10.84 7.98 -3.82
N ILE A 171 -10.23 8.85 -3.01
CA ILE A 171 -9.85 10.21 -3.38
C ILE A 171 -8.75 10.20 -4.45
N MET A 172 -7.72 9.36 -4.31
CA MET A 172 -6.70 9.18 -5.35
C MET A 172 -7.32 8.74 -6.69
N GLY A 173 -8.31 7.85 -6.64
CA GLY A 173 -9.08 7.44 -7.82
C GLY A 173 -9.88 8.61 -8.44
N ILE A 174 -10.39 9.52 -7.63
CA ILE A 174 -11.07 10.74 -8.10
C ILE A 174 -10.05 11.68 -8.75
N TYR A 175 -8.88 11.90 -8.14
CA TYR A 175 -7.81 12.72 -8.71
C TYR A 175 -7.42 12.19 -10.10
N ALA A 176 -7.03 10.93 -10.17
CA ALA A 176 -6.63 10.30 -11.43
C ALA A 176 -7.74 10.38 -12.50
N ARG A 177 -9.01 10.15 -12.11
CA ARG A 177 -10.15 10.27 -13.03
C ARG A 177 -10.35 11.70 -13.52
N THR A 178 -10.26 12.68 -12.63
CA THR A 178 -10.42 14.10 -12.97
C THR A 178 -9.31 14.55 -13.93
N ASP A 179 -8.07 14.23 -13.62
CA ASP A 179 -6.91 14.56 -14.44
C ASP A 179 -7.02 13.94 -15.85
N ASN A 180 -7.40 12.68 -15.94
CA ASN A 180 -7.56 11.98 -17.21
C ASN A 180 -8.74 12.48 -18.06
N THR A 181 -9.83 12.92 -17.43
CA THR A 181 -11.07 13.28 -18.17
C THR A 181 -11.21 14.77 -18.41
N ARG A 182 -10.68 15.60 -17.54
CA ARG A 182 -10.85 17.06 -17.56
C ARG A 182 -9.52 17.82 -17.61
N GLY A 183 -8.41 17.17 -17.31
CA GLY A 183 -7.08 17.77 -17.22
C GLY A 183 -6.72 18.23 -15.81
N VAL A 184 -5.42 18.31 -15.54
CA VAL A 184 -4.83 18.65 -14.22
C VAL A 184 -5.19 20.05 -13.72
N HIS A 185 -5.67 20.93 -14.60
CA HIS A 185 -6.12 22.28 -14.24
C HIS A 185 -7.45 22.31 -13.50
N LYS A 186 -8.26 21.23 -13.57
CA LYS A 186 -9.54 21.15 -12.87
C LYS A 186 -9.34 20.60 -11.47
N ALA A 187 -9.72 21.38 -10.46
CA ALA A 187 -9.80 20.89 -9.08
C ALA A 187 -10.73 19.65 -9.01
N PRO A 188 -10.37 18.58 -8.28
CA PRO A 188 -11.18 17.38 -8.11
C PRO A 188 -12.34 17.58 -7.13
N ALA A 189 -13.09 18.67 -7.30
CA ALA A 189 -14.24 19.06 -6.49
C ALA A 189 -15.57 18.69 -7.17
N ASN A 190 -16.63 18.47 -6.39
CA ASN A 190 -17.95 18.03 -6.84
C ASN A 190 -17.92 16.69 -7.59
N GLU A 191 -17.04 15.79 -7.17
CA GLU A 191 -16.93 14.45 -7.74
C GLU A 191 -17.62 13.42 -6.84
N VAL A 192 -18.25 12.43 -7.47
CA VAL A 192 -18.93 11.35 -6.76
C VAL A 192 -17.91 10.31 -6.31
N VAL A 193 -17.93 9.97 -5.02
CA VAL A 193 -17.22 8.82 -4.47
C VAL A 193 -18.01 7.57 -4.79
N ARG A 194 -17.56 6.82 -5.78
CA ARG A 194 -18.25 5.59 -6.24
C ARG A 194 -18.17 4.49 -5.17
N ALA A 195 -19.20 3.63 -5.15
CA ALA A 195 -19.34 2.52 -4.20
C ALA A 195 -19.42 2.92 -2.71
N CYS A 196 -19.43 4.21 -2.39
CA CYS A 196 -19.69 4.70 -1.04
C CYS A 196 -21.19 4.63 -0.75
N VAL A 197 -21.57 3.89 0.29
CA VAL A 197 -22.96 3.73 0.74
C VAL A 197 -23.29 4.56 1.98
N GLY A 198 -22.27 5.16 2.63
CA GLY A 198 -22.43 6.02 3.80
C GLY A 198 -21.10 6.58 4.30
N LEU A 199 -21.16 7.35 5.36
CA LEU A 199 -20.01 7.96 6.01
C LEU A 199 -19.98 7.57 7.48
N ASP A 200 -18.77 7.48 8.06
CA ASP A 200 -18.55 7.11 9.47
C ASP A 200 -19.06 8.18 10.44
N CYS A 201 -19.08 9.44 10.03
CA CYS A 201 -19.72 10.54 10.77
C CYS A 201 -20.27 11.59 9.82
N GLN A 202 -21.16 12.44 10.34
CA GLN A 202 -21.75 13.55 9.61
C GLN A 202 -21.61 14.81 10.43
N PHE A 203 -21.33 15.92 9.76
CA PHE A 203 -21.22 17.23 10.36
C PHE A 203 -22.42 18.09 9.99
N ASN A 204 -22.93 18.85 10.95
CA ASN A 204 -23.92 19.87 10.68
C ASN A 204 -23.27 21.09 10.00
N LYS A 205 -24.10 22.01 9.50
CA LYS A 205 -23.61 23.18 8.77
C LYS A 205 -22.66 24.05 9.61
N GLY A 206 -22.94 24.23 10.89
CA GLY A 206 -22.08 25.03 11.78
C GLY A 206 -20.71 24.41 11.99
N GLU A 207 -20.65 23.08 12.14
CA GLU A 207 -19.40 22.33 12.23
C GLU A 207 -18.59 22.41 10.93
N GLN A 208 -19.26 22.27 9.77
CA GLN A 208 -18.61 22.45 8.47
C GLN A 208 -18.06 23.87 8.27
N ASP A 209 -18.81 24.89 8.70
CA ASP A 209 -18.37 26.28 8.62
C ASP A 209 -17.11 26.53 9.49
N ILE A 210 -16.97 25.82 10.63
CA ILE A 210 -15.76 25.90 11.47
C ILE A 210 -14.60 25.19 10.78
N LEU A 211 -14.80 23.99 10.25
CA LEU A 211 -13.77 23.23 9.53
C LEU A 211 -13.25 24.01 8.31
N ASN A 212 -14.14 24.60 7.52
CA ASN A 212 -13.76 25.40 6.34
C ASN A 212 -12.96 26.67 6.69
N LYS A 213 -13.03 27.16 7.92
CA LYS A 213 -12.20 28.31 8.37
C LYS A 213 -10.81 27.89 8.82
N SER A 214 -10.61 26.60 9.03
CA SER A 214 -9.35 26.02 9.51
C SER A 214 -8.53 25.39 8.38
N GLU A 215 -8.93 25.60 7.11
CA GLU A 215 -8.21 25.15 5.93
C GLU A 215 -6.86 25.88 5.72
#